data_5edee13e70d64f3158557032185fad3d
#
_entry.id   5edee13e70d64f3158557032185fad3d
#
_cell.length_a   1.000
_cell.length_b   1.000
_cell.length_c   1.000
_cell.angle_alpha   90.00
_cell.angle_beta   90.00
_cell.angle_gamma   90.00
#
_symmetry.space_group_name_H-M   'P 1'
#
loop_
_entity.id
_entity.type
_entity.pdbx_description
1 polymer ?
#
loop_
_entity_poly.entity_id
_entity_poly.type
_entity_poly.pdbx_seq_one_letter_code
_entity_poly.pdbx_strand_id
1 'polypeptide(L)'
;MLELGSGGGSLAAHLKHHYELTLTDLSSEMLAVSRTINPECEHLQGDMRSLRLHRRFDVVLVHDAIMYAVEPADVRATLSTASLHCRPGGTVAVLPDYVRESFAPGTDCDGHDAPDGGGLRYLDWRWDPDPADHTYVVEYAFLLRESDGTVIVEHDSHEEGLFPRADWLLWFEEAGLIPSSALDSSGREIFLGIRVEP
;
A
#
# COMPACT_ATOMS: atom_id res chain seq x y z
N MET A 1 -13.55 -8.66 -1.60
CA MET A 1 -12.70 -7.47 -1.38
C MET A 1 -11.69 -7.39 -2.50
N LEU A 2 -11.36 -6.20 -2.97
CA LEU A 2 -10.27 -5.95 -3.94
C LEU A 2 -9.12 -5.25 -3.21
N GLU A 3 -7.90 -5.71 -3.42
CA GLU A 3 -6.67 -5.03 -2.98
C GLU A 3 -5.90 -4.54 -4.21
N LEU A 4 -5.61 -3.24 -4.26
CA LEU A 4 -4.83 -2.59 -5.30
C LEU A 4 -3.40 -2.36 -4.78
N GLY A 5 -2.40 -2.91 -5.47
CA GLY A 5 -1.01 -2.89 -5.02
C GLY A 5 -0.76 -3.86 -3.87
N SER A 6 -1.14 -5.14 -4.03
CA SER A 6 -1.05 -6.14 -2.96
C SER A 6 0.37 -6.65 -2.66
N GLY A 7 1.35 -6.29 -3.52
CA GLY A 7 2.71 -6.75 -3.38
C GLY A 7 2.82 -8.28 -3.27
N GLY A 8 3.68 -8.75 -2.36
CA GLY A 8 3.88 -10.16 -2.05
C GLY A 8 2.75 -10.81 -1.26
N GLY A 9 1.66 -10.10 -0.95
CA GLY A 9 0.47 -10.64 -0.33
C GLY A 9 0.56 -10.90 1.18
N SER A 10 1.45 -10.22 1.89
CA SER A 10 1.61 -10.38 3.35
C SER A 10 0.34 -9.98 4.11
N LEU A 11 -0.28 -8.84 3.76
CA LEU A 11 -1.53 -8.40 4.36
C LEU A 11 -2.68 -9.34 3.99
N ALA A 12 -2.74 -9.76 2.72
CA ALA A 12 -3.75 -10.71 2.24
C ALA A 12 -3.72 -12.03 3.00
N ALA A 13 -2.56 -12.51 3.46
CA ALA A 13 -2.43 -13.73 4.26
C ALA A 13 -3.23 -13.68 5.57
N HIS A 14 -3.48 -12.49 6.10
CA HIS A 14 -4.33 -12.27 7.28
C HIS A 14 -5.79 -12.01 6.89
N LEU A 15 -6.02 -11.22 5.84
CA LEU A 15 -7.37 -10.81 5.43
C LEU A 15 -8.19 -11.95 4.79
N LYS A 16 -7.54 -12.93 4.15
CA LYS A 16 -8.19 -14.09 3.49
C LYS A 16 -9.02 -14.98 4.43
N HIS A 17 -8.79 -14.90 5.73
CA HIS A 17 -9.58 -15.60 6.74
C HIS A 17 -10.96 -14.94 6.97
N HIS A 18 -11.15 -13.72 6.49
CA HIS A 18 -12.35 -12.92 6.72
C HIS A 18 -13.02 -12.46 5.43
N TYR A 19 -12.29 -12.46 4.31
CA TYR A 19 -12.75 -11.92 3.03
C TYR A 19 -12.38 -12.86 1.87
N GLU A 20 -13.23 -12.91 0.87
CA GLU A 20 -12.85 -13.39 -0.45
C GLU A 20 -12.06 -12.28 -1.17
N LEU A 21 -10.80 -12.58 -1.54
CA LEU A 21 -9.85 -11.57 -2.01
C LEU A 21 -9.57 -11.70 -3.50
N THR A 22 -9.55 -10.56 -4.17
CA THR A 22 -8.89 -10.35 -5.46
C THR A 22 -7.70 -9.43 -5.22
N LEU A 23 -6.51 -9.91 -5.53
CA LEU A 23 -5.24 -9.24 -5.30
C LEU A 23 -4.69 -8.72 -6.63
N THR A 24 -4.31 -7.46 -6.67
CA THR A 24 -3.75 -6.87 -7.91
C THR A 24 -2.45 -6.14 -7.62
N ASP A 25 -1.50 -6.26 -8.53
CA ASP A 25 -0.21 -5.57 -8.45
C ASP A 25 0.32 -5.29 -9.85
N LEU A 26 1.18 -4.28 -9.97
CA LEU A 26 1.88 -3.96 -11.22
C LEU A 26 2.96 -5.01 -11.53
N SER A 27 3.65 -5.51 -10.50
CA SER A 27 4.73 -6.50 -10.60
C SER A 27 4.19 -7.93 -10.68
N SER A 28 4.50 -8.60 -11.78
CA SER A 28 4.21 -10.04 -11.97
C SER A 28 5.00 -10.91 -10.99
N GLU A 29 6.19 -10.47 -10.60
CA GLU A 29 7.10 -11.13 -9.66
C GLU A 29 6.49 -11.12 -8.25
N MET A 30 6.00 -9.97 -7.80
CA MET A 30 5.31 -9.85 -6.51
C MET A 30 4.05 -10.71 -6.47
N LEU A 31 3.27 -10.73 -7.56
CA LEU A 31 2.11 -11.63 -7.66
C LEU A 31 2.50 -13.12 -7.66
N ALA A 32 3.67 -13.48 -8.20
CA ALA A 32 4.16 -14.85 -8.12
C ALA A 32 4.47 -15.25 -6.67
N VAL A 33 5.10 -14.36 -5.89
CA VAL A 33 5.31 -14.56 -4.44
C VAL A 33 3.96 -14.67 -3.73
N SER A 34 3.03 -13.76 -3.98
CA SER A 34 1.71 -13.75 -3.35
C SER A 34 0.94 -15.04 -3.62
N ARG A 35 1.03 -15.62 -4.83
CA ARG A 35 0.39 -16.92 -5.14
C ARG A 35 0.91 -18.08 -4.31
N THR A 36 2.16 -18.05 -3.86
CA THR A 36 2.71 -19.10 -2.98
C THR A 36 2.14 -19.01 -1.57
N ILE A 37 1.84 -17.81 -1.11
CA ILE A 37 1.33 -17.52 0.25
C ILE A 37 -0.19 -17.62 0.29
N ASN A 38 -0.86 -17.17 -0.78
CA ASN A 38 -2.32 -17.03 -0.89
C ASN A 38 -2.86 -17.76 -2.14
N PRO A 39 -2.63 -19.08 -2.30
CA PRO A 39 -3.01 -19.79 -3.53
C PRO A 39 -4.53 -19.82 -3.78
N GLU A 40 -5.35 -19.62 -2.76
CA GLU A 40 -6.81 -19.55 -2.82
C GLU A 40 -7.35 -18.22 -3.33
N CYS A 41 -6.52 -17.16 -3.34
CA CYS A 41 -6.93 -15.84 -3.78
C CYS A 41 -6.80 -15.70 -5.30
N GLU A 42 -7.61 -14.83 -5.89
CA GLU A 42 -7.46 -14.43 -7.28
C GLU A 42 -6.33 -13.40 -7.40
N HIS A 43 -5.44 -13.57 -8.40
CA HIS A 43 -4.32 -12.65 -8.64
C HIS A 43 -4.35 -12.13 -10.07
N LEU A 44 -4.41 -10.83 -10.24
CA LEU A 44 -4.49 -10.15 -11.52
C LEU A 44 -3.41 -9.06 -11.62
N GLN A 45 -2.66 -9.06 -12.72
CA GLN A 45 -1.72 -7.98 -12.96
C GLN A 45 -2.43 -6.72 -13.44
N GLY A 46 -2.09 -5.55 -12.87
CA GLY A 46 -2.65 -4.29 -13.29
C GLY A 46 -2.13 -3.11 -12.50
N ASP A 47 -2.21 -1.94 -13.10
CA ASP A 47 -1.86 -0.66 -12.49
C ASP A 47 -3.05 -0.12 -11.70
N MET A 48 -2.85 0.19 -10.43
CA MET A 48 -3.88 0.71 -9.52
C MET A 48 -4.52 2.01 -10.02
N ARG A 49 -3.81 2.78 -10.87
CA ARG A 49 -4.32 4.04 -11.46
C ARG A 49 -5.31 3.81 -12.60
N SER A 50 -5.24 2.69 -13.28
CA SER A 50 -5.97 2.47 -14.54
C SER A 50 -6.69 1.14 -14.67
N LEU A 51 -6.60 0.25 -13.69
CA LEU A 51 -7.23 -1.07 -13.70
C LEU A 51 -8.74 -0.98 -13.98
N ARG A 52 -9.27 -1.93 -14.78
CA ARG A 52 -10.71 -2.04 -15.11
C ARG A 52 -11.14 -3.51 -15.13
N LEU A 53 -11.70 -3.98 -14.01
CA LEU A 53 -12.15 -5.39 -13.87
C LEU A 53 -13.62 -5.61 -14.29
N HIS A 54 -14.38 -4.53 -14.55
CA HIS A 54 -15.81 -4.57 -14.87
C HIS A 54 -16.67 -5.30 -13.82
N ARG A 55 -16.25 -5.32 -12.58
CA ARG A 55 -16.97 -5.85 -11.42
C ARG A 55 -16.73 -4.97 -10.19
N ARG A 56 -17.58 -5.14 -9.18
CA ARG A 56 -17.58 -4.31 -7.98
C ARG A 56 -17.43 -5.17 -6.73
N PHE A 57 -16.86 -4.56 -5.70
CA PHE A 57 -16.52 -5.19 -4.43
C PHE A 57 -17.15 -4.42 -3.27
N ASP A 58 -17.37 -5.12 -2.15
CA ASP A 58 -17.84 -4.50 -0.91
C ASP A 58 -16.81 -3.55 -0.32
N VAL A 59 -15.53 -3.92 -0.45
CA VAL A 59 -14.38 -3.17 0.04
C VAL A 59 -13.31 -3.13 -1.05
N VAL A 60 -12.73 -1.95 -1.26
CA VAL A 60 -11.50 -1.76 -2.04
C VAL A 60 -10.44 -1.18 -1.13
N LEU A 61 -9.31 -1.86 -1.05
CA LEU A 61 -8.17 -1.50 -0.20
C LEU A 61 -6.99 -1.06 -1.06
N VAL A 62 -6.32 0.01 -0.64
CA VAL A 62 -5.00 0.42 -1.11
C VAL A 62 -4.13 0.63 0.13
N HIS A 63 -3.22 -0.31 0.38
CA HIS A 63 -2.32 -0.28 1.52
C HIS A 63 -0.89 -0.05 1.02
N ASP A 64 -0.06 0.67 1.73
CA ASP A 64 1.35 0.99 1.42
C ASP A 64 1.62 1.40 -0.05
N ALA A 65 1.18 0.63 -1.03
CA ALA A 65 1.41 0.89 -2.46
C ALA A 65 0.99 2.31 -2.91
N ILE A 66 0.10 2.96 -2.18
CA ILE A 66 -0.33 4.33 -2.49
C ILE A 66 0.82 5.34 -2.35
N MET A 67 1.85 5.02 -1.59
CA MET A 67 3.01 5.88 -1.38
C MET A 67 3.83 6.10 -2.67
N TYR A 68 3.78 5.13 -3.60
CA TYR A 68 4.40 5.26 -4.92
C TYR A 68 3.67 6.23 -5.86
N ALA A 69 2.50 6.72 -5.49
CA ALA A 69 1.81 7.80 -6.18
C ALA A 69 2.36 9.16 -5.71
N VAL A 70 3.51 9.56 -6.25
CA VAL A 70 4.22 10.81 -5.87
C VAL A 70 3.56 12.07 -6.43
N GLU A 71 2.71 11.94 -7.45
CA GLU A 71 1.98 13.05 -8.04
C GLU A 71 0.51 13.05 -7.59
N PRO A 72 -0.08 14.22 -7.31
CA PRO A 72 -1.52 14.32 -6.97
C PRO A 72 -2.44 13.70 -8.03
N ALA A 73 -2.03 13.74 -9.30
CA ALA A 73 -2.79 13.14 -10.41
C ALA A 73 -2.86 11.61 -10.28
N ASP A 74 -1.79 10.95 -9.83
CA ASP A 74 -1.73 9.51 -9.65
C ASP A 74 -2.58 9.05 -8.46
N VAL A 75 -2.58 9.81 -7.36
CA VAL A 75 -3.48 9.55 -6.22
C VAL A 75 -4.94 9.66 -6.65
N ARG A 76 -5.32 10.73 -7.36
CA ARG A 76 -6.68 10.90 -7.89
C ARG A 76 -7.09 9.78 -8.84
N ALA A 77 -6.18 9.35 -9.73
CA ALA A 77 -6.44 8.24 -10.66
C ALA A 77 -6.65 6.92 -9.90
N THR A 78 -5.87 6.67 -8.86
CA THR A 78 -6.01 5.50 -7.99
C THR A 78 -7.33 5.52 -7.22
N LEU A 79 -7.71 6.65 -6.62
CA LEU A 79 -8.99 6.81 -5.92
C LEU A 79 -10.19 6.68 -6.86
N SER A 80 -10.09 7.22 -8.08
CA SER A 80 -11.12 7.04 -9.12
C SER A 80 -11.26 5.56 -9.49
N THR A 81 -10.15 4.86 -9.66
CA THR A 81 -10.14 3.42 -9.92
C THR A 81 -10.75 2.63 -8.76
N ALA A 82 -10.37 2.94 -7.52
CA ALA A 82 -10.92 2.30 -6.33
C ALA A 82 -12.43 2.54 -6.21
N SER A 83 -12.88 3.79 -6.39
CA SER A 83 -14.29 4.15 -6.37
C SER A 83 -15.08 3.39 -7.44
N LEU A 84 -14.55 3.30 -8.68
CA LEU A 84 -15.21 2.57 -9.77
C LEU A 84 -15.47 1.09 -9.44
N HIS A 85 -14.52 0.46 -8.73
CA HIS A 85 -14.59 -0.94 -8.32
C HIS A 85 -15.33 -1.15 -6.98
N CYS A 86 -15.65 -0.10 -6.26
CA CYS A 86 -16.47 -0.18 -5.05
C CYS A 86 -17.97 -0.17 -5.41
N ARG A 87 -18.79 -1.01 -4.79
CA ARG A 87 -20.26 -0.95 -4.96
C ARG A 87 -20.85 0.24 -4.22
N PRO A 88 -22.02 0.76 -4.60
CA PRO A 88 -22.75 1.72 -3.79
C PRO A 88 -22.95 1.20 -2.36
N GLY A 89 -22.70 2.04 -1.36
CA GLY A 89 -22.68 1.66 0.06
C GLY A 89 -21.46 0.85 0.50
N GLY A 90 -20.55 0.51 -0.41
CA GLY A 90 -19.27 -0.12 -0.09
C GLY A 90 -18.23 0.88 0.39
N THR A 91 -17.08 0.37 0.83
CA THR A 91 -16.01 1.16 1.44
C THR A 91 -14.75 1.09 0.59
N VAL A 92 -14.13 2.24 0.36
CA VAL A 92 -12.74 2.37 -0.08
C VAL A 92 -11.89 2.72 1.14
N ALA A 93 -10.81 1.97 1.37
CA ALA A 93 -9.85 2.21 2.43
C ALA A 93 -8.46 2.45 1.83
N VAL A 94 -7.80 3.54 2.25
CA VAL A 94 -6.44 3.88 1.81
C VAL A 94 -5.59 4.16 3.04
N LEU A 95 -4.43 3.53 3.10
CA LEU A 95 -3.51 3.60 4.22
C LEU A 95 -2.12 4.06 3.75
N PRO A 96 -1.88 5.38 3.64
CA PRO A 96 -0.54 5.90 3.40
C PRO A 96 0.33 5.69 4.64
N ASP A 97 1.63 5.56 4.50
CA ASP A 97 2.54 5.46 5.64
C ASP A 97 2.56 6.75 6.44
N TYR A 98 2.58 7.87 5.74
CA TYR A 98 2.56 9.20 6.34
C TYR A 98 1.60 10.14 5.60
N VAL A 99 1.07 11.07 6.35
CA VAL A 99 0.58 12.34 5.84
C VAL A 99 1.57 13.44 6.25
N ARG A 100 1.54 14.57 5.58
CA ARG A 100 2.48 15.68 5.88
C ARG A 100 2.48 16.08 7.36
N GLU A 101 1.33 16.01 8.02
CA GLU A 101 1.17 16.38 9.43
C GLU A 101 1.77 15.36 10.41
N SER A 102 1.92 14.10 10.01
CA SER A 102 2.47 13.04 10.86
C SER A 102 3.92 12.67 10.51
N PHE A 103 4.42 13.14 9.36
CA PHE A 103 5.77 12.80 8.91
C PHE A 103 6.82 13.38 9.86
N ALA A 104 7.80 12.56 10.19
CA ALA A 104 9.03 12.95 10.85
C ALA A 104 10.21 12.16 10.27
N PRO A 105 11.34 12.84 9.96
CA PRO A 105 12.56 12.11 9.59
C PRO A 105 12.94 11.11 10.68
N GLY A 106 13.44 9.95 10.26
CA GLY A 106 13.78 8.92 11.24
C GLY A 106 14.52 7.73 10.64
N THR A 107 14.79 6.78 11.50
CA THR A 107 15.39 5.50 11.15
C THR A 107 14.70 4.42 11.96
N ASP A 108 14.25 3.36 11.29
CA ASP A 108 13.74 2.15 11.92
C ASP A 108 14.55 0.94 11.48
N CYS A 109 14.52 -0.13 12.25
CA CYS A 109 15.15 -1.38 11.91
C CYS A 109 14.36 -2.55 12.48
N ASP A 110 14.29 -3.64 11.71
CA ASP A 110 13.65 -4.88 12.16
C ASP A 110 14.30 -6.09 11.47
N GLY A 111 13.80 -7.27 11.77
CA GLY A 111 14.22 -8.49 11.10
C GLY A 111 13.71 -9.75 11.78
N HIS A 112 13.86 -10.84 11.06
CA HIS A 112 13.48 -12.16 11.55
C HIS A 112 14.46 -13.22 11.08
N ASP A 113 14.44 -14.37 11.76
CA ASP A 113 15.18 -15.57 11.37
C ASP A 113 14.20 -16.64 10.90
N ALA A 114 14.53 -17.30 9.79
CA ALA A 114 13.77 -18.43 9.27
C ALA A 114 14.23 -19.76 9.94
N PRO A 115 13.34 -20.76 10.02
CA PRO A 115 13.67 -22.05 10.64
C PRO A 115 14.82 -22.82 9.95
N ASP A 116 15.08 -22.55 8.68
CA ASP A 116 16.14 -23.16 7.86
C ASP A 116 17.52 -22.54 8.07
N GLY A 117 17.62 -21.53 8.96
CA GLY A 117 18.85 -20.79 9.23
C GLY A 117 19.03 -19.54 8.40
N GLY A 118 18.16 -19.28 7.45
CA GLY A 118 18.07 -18.00 6.75
C GLY A 118 17.66 -16.86 7.68
N GLY A 119 17.69 -15.64 7.20
CA GLY A 119 17.23 -14.49 7.98
C GLY A 119 17.37 -13.18 7.25
N LEU A 120 16.61 -12.21 7.71
CA LEU A 120 16.61 -10.84 7.23
C LEU A 120 16.87 -9.89 8.39
N ARG A 121 17.66 -8.86 8.13
CA ARG A 121 17.71 -7.62 8.94
C ARG A 121 17.63 -6.47 7.97
N TYR A 122 16.86 -5.44 8.32
CA TYR A 122 16.82 -4.24 7.52
C TYR A 122 16.87 -3.00 8.41
N LEU A 123 17.32 -1.92 7.79
CA LEU A 123 17.26 -0.55 8.29
C LEU A 123 16.57 0.27 7.20
N ASP A 124 15.55 1.05 7.57
CA ASP A 124 15.07 2.15 6.78
C ASP A 124 15.59 3.47 7.35
N TRP A 125 15.89 4.42 6.47
CA TRP A 125 16.25 5.79 6.81
C TRP A 125 15.46 6.74 5.92
N ARG A 126 14.60 7.55 6.54
CA ARG A 126 13.69 8.44 5.84
C ARG A 126 13.92 9.90 6.20
N TRP A 127 13.82 10.76 5.21
CA TRP A 127 13.89 12.21 5.36
C TRP A 127 13.20 12.90 4.19
N ASP A 128 12.84 14.18 4.37
CA ASP A 128 12.27 15.04 3.35
C ASP A 128 13.38 16.02 2.92
N PRO A 129 13.91 15.91 1.68
CA PRO A 129 14.97 16.78 1.19
C PRO A 129 14.47 18.16 0.77
N ASP A 130 13.19 18.33 0.40
CA ASP A 130 12.56 19.57 0.00
C ASP A 130 11.12 19.69 0.55
N PRO A 131 10.93 20.28 1.72
CA PRO A 131 9.59 20.44 2.31
C PRO A 131 8.59 21.25 1.48
N ALA A 132 9.01 21.83 0.35
CA ALA A 132 8.12 22.58 -0.54
C ALA A 132 7.45 21.69 -1.61
N ASP A 133 7.95 20.49 -1.83
CA ASP A 133 7.35 19.51 -2.74
C ASP A 133 6.35 18.56 -2.04
N HIS A 134 6.04 17.43 -2.64
CA HIS A 134 5.06 16.47 -2.15
C HIS A 134 5.67 15.07 -1.96
N THR A 135 6.97 15.00 -1.72
CA THR A 135 7.67 13.72 -1.60
C THR A 135 8.59 13.66 -0.38
N TYR A 136 8.97 12.47 -0.02
CA TYR A 136 10.07 12.18 0.90
C TYR A 136 10.84 10.97 0.38
N VAL A 137 12.06 10.80 0.89
CA VAL A 137 12.96 9.71 0.48
C VAL A 137 13.07 8.69 1.60
N VAL A 138 13.05 7.42 1.22
CA VAL A 138 13.37 6.29 2.09
C VAL A 138 14.51 5.49 1.47
N GLU A 139 15.60 5.32 2.23
CA GLU A 139 16.71 4.44 1.89
C GLU A 139 16.63 3.17 2.72
N TYR A 140 16.74 2.03 2.06
CA TYR A 140 16.74 0.71 2.70
C TYR A 140 18.10 0.04 2.59
N ALA A 141 18.59 -0.49 3.69
CA ALA A 141 19.72 -1.41 3.71
C ALA A 141 19.27 -2.77 4.24
N PHE A 142 19.44 -3.82 3.44
CA PHE A 142 19.05 -5.18 3.80
C PHE A 142 20.30 -6.05 3.99
N LEU A 143 20.26 -6.85 5.06
CA LEU A 143 21.19 -7.98 5.27
C LEU A 143 20.36 -9.27 5.15
N LEU A 144 20.60 -10.01 4.08
CA LEU A 144 19.95 -11.30 3.79
C LEU A 144 20.96 -12.40 4.12
N ARG A 145 20.61 -13.28 5.06
CA ARG A 145 21.40 -14.47 5.35
C ARG A 145 20.70 -15.68 4.74
N GLU A 146 21.39 -16.34 3.82
CA GLU A 146 20.94 -17.59 3.24
C GLU A 146 21.08 -18.76 4.24
N SER A 147 20.41 -19.89 3.96
CA SER A 147 20.48 -21.08 4.82
C SER A 147 21.85 -21.70 4.93
N ASP A 148 22.76 -21.48 3.96
CA ASP A 148 24.17 -21.90 3.98
C ASP A 148 25.09 -20.96 4.76
N GLY A 149 24.54 -19.86 5.32
CA GLY A 149 25.27 -18.85 6.06
C GLY A 149 25.84 -17.71 5.21
N THR A 150 25.69 -17.74 3.89
CA THR A 150 26.08 -16.62 3.01
C THR A 150 25.27 -15.38 3.37
N VAL A 151 25.94 -14.22 3.46
CA VAL A 151 25.30 -12.94 3.71
C VAL A 151 25.35 -12.07 2.47
N ILE A 152 24.21 -11.61 2.03
CA ILE A 152 24.03 -10.66 0.92
C ILE A 152 23.62 -9.32 1.50
N VAL A 153 24.17 -8.23 0.95
CA VAL A 153 23.81 -6.85 1.29
C VAL A 153 23.13 -6.24 0.08
N GLU A 154 21.91 -5.78 0.27
CA GLU A 154 21.13 -5.09 -0.77
C GLU A 154 20.80 -3.69 -0.28
N HIS A 155 20.68 -2.77 -1.24
CA HIS A 155 20.28 -1.39 -1.01
C HIS A 155 19.16 -1.05 -1.99
N ASP A 156 18.15 -0.35 -1.49
CA ASP A 156 17.06 0.17 -2.31
C ASP A 156 16.72 1.60 -1.87
N SER A 157 16.21 2.41 -2.79
CA SER A 157 15.87 3.81 -2.56
C SER A 157 14.53 4.11 -3.18
N HIS A 158 13.62 4.67 -2.39
CA HIS A 158 12.28 5.03 -2.82
C HIS A 158 12.03 6.51 -2.60
N GLU A 159 11.37 7.14 -3.58
CA GLU A 159 10.71 8.41 -3.44
C GLU A 159 9.23 8.15 -3.24
N GLU A 160 8.65 8.69 -2.19
CA GLU A 160 7.29 8.39 -1.75
C GLU A 160 6.46 9.68 -1.59
N GLY A 161 5.15 9.57 -1.84
CA GLY A 161 4.23 10.70 -1.79
C GLY A 161 3.96 11.16 -0.36
N LEU A 162 4.03 12.49 -0.13
CA LEU A 162 3.79 13.13 1.16
C LEU A 162 2.79 14.28 1.03
N PHE A 163 1.53 13.95 1.22
CA PHE A 163 0.44 14.90 1.01
C PHE A 163 -0.24 15.30 2.32
N PRO A 164 -0.76 16.54 2.41
CA PRO A 164 -1.57 16.96 3.56
C PRO A 164 -2.85 16.13 3.71
N ARG A 165 -3.28 15.90 4.95
CA ARG A 165 -4.56 15.22 5.26
C ARG A 165 -5.75 15.85 4.54
N ALA A 166 -5.76 17.16 4.43
CA ALA A 166 -6.85 17.89 3.77
C ALA A 166 -6.97 17.52 2.27
N ASP A 167 -5.85 17.29 1.59
CA ASP A 167 -5.84 16.90 0.19
C ASP A 167 -6.39 15.48 0.01
N TRP A 168 -6.04 14.54 0.89
CA TRP A 168 -6.61 13.21 0.89
C TRP A 168 -8.14 13.25 0.98
N LEU A 169 -8.69 13.98 1.94
CA LEU A 169 -10.14 14.10 2.10
C LEU A 169 -10.81 14.72 0.87
N LEU A 170 -10.21 15.76 0.30
CA LEU A 170 -10.70 16.39 -0.93
C LEU A 170 -10.71 15.40 -2.11
N TRP A 171 -9.64 14.62 -2.30
CA TRP A 171 -9.54 13.66 -3.41
C TRP A 171 -10.51 12.49 -3.27
N PHE A 172 -10.85 12.09 -2.06
CA PHE A 172 -11.94 11.14 -1.82
C PHE A 172 -13.28 11.73 -2.26
N GLU A 173 -13.58 12.99 -1.93
CA GLU A 173 -14.80 13.67 -2.38
C GLU A 173 -14.85 13.78 -3.92
N GLU A 174 -13.76 14.19 -4.56
CA GLU A 174 -13.63 14.24 -6.01
C GLU A 174 -13.86 12.87 -6.68
N ALA A 175 -13.52 11.77 -6.01
CA ALA A 175 -13.77 10.41 -6.48
C ALA A 175 -15.22 9.93 -6.22
N GLY A 176 -16.10 10.78 -5.67
CA GLY A 176 -17.50 10.46 -5.38
C GLY A 176 -17.67 9.58 -4.13
N LEU A 177 -16.78 9.73 -3.17
CA LEU A 177 -16.80 9.03 -1.88
C LEU A 177 -17.15 10.02 -0.76
N ILE A 178 -17.84 9.57 0.28
CA ILE A 178 -18.00 10.35 1.53
C ILE A 178 -16.79 10.03 2.41
N PRO A 179 -15.86 10.98 2.59
CA PRO A 179 -14.62 10.71 3.28
C PRO A 179 -14.76 10.75 4.80
N SER A 180 -13.90 9.99 5.46
CA SER A 180 -13.57 10.12 6.88
C SER A 180 -12.14 9.65 7.09
N SER A 181 -11.52 10.04 8.21
CA SER A 181 -10.24 9.49 8.61
C SER A 181 -10.26 9.04 10.07
N ALA A 182 -9.38 8.10 10.37
CA ALA A 182 -9.14 7.59 11.72
C ALA A 182 -7.65 7.27 11.88
N LEU A 183 -7.20 7.13 13.11
CA LEU A 183 -5.86 6.61 13.39
C LEU A 183 -5.97 5.14 13.78
N ASP A 184 -5.03 4.33 13.31
CA ASP A 184 -4.86 2.97 13.81
C ASP A 184 -4.17 2.95 15.18
N SER A 185 -3.91 1.77 15.71
CA SER A 185 -3.27 1.60 17.03
C SER A 185 -1.80 2.06 17.07
N SER A 186 -1.16 2.24 15.93
CA SER A 186 0.21 2.77 15.79
C SER A 186 0.23 4.28 15.61
N GLY A 187 -0.92 4.92 15.40
CA GLY A 187 -1.05 6.33 15.09
C GLY A 187 -0.96 6.66 13.59
N ARG A 188 -0.99 5.65 12.72
CA ARG A 188 -1.02 5.80 11.26
C ARG A 188 -2.42 6.24 10.82
N GLU A 189 -2.48 7.14 9.84
CA GLU A 189 -3.73 7.62 9.28
C GLU A 189 -4.37 6.57 8.36
N ILE A 190 -5.66 6.34 8.56
CA ILE A 190 -6.50 5.52 7.68
C ILE A 190 -7.56 6.42 7.07
N PHE A 191 -7.60 6.51 5.75
CA PHE A 191 -8.67 7.20 5.03
C PHE A 191 -9.73 6.20 4.58
N LEU A 192 -10.98 6.51 4.89
CA LEU A 192 -12.14 5.71 4.53
C LEU A 192 -13.09 6.55 3.69
N GLY A 193 -13.64 5.95 2.64
CA GLY A 193 -14.65 6.58 1.81
C GLY A 193 -15.82 5.65 1.54
N ILE A 194 -17.03 6.09 1.86
CA ILE A 194 -18.26 5.36 1.50
C ILE A 194 -18.70 5.80 0.13
N ARG A 195 -18.87 4.85 -0.80
CA ARG A 195 -19.37 5.16 -2.12
C ARG A 195 -20.86 5.48 -2.06
N VAL A 196 -21.24 6.69 -2.52
CA VAL A 196 -22.64 7.08 -2.66
C VAL A 196 -23.27 6.42 -3.88
N GLU A 197 -24.60 6.25 -3.84
CA GLU A 197 -25.37 5.93 -5.05
C GLU A 197 -25.33 7.11 -6.02
N PRO A 198 -25.17 6.86 -7.33
CA PRO A 198 -25.17 7.92 -8.34
C PRO A 198 -26.55 8.59 -8.49
#